data_b88bdb06b39089b0de0ed001a92b1043
#
_entry.id   b88bdb06b39089b0de0ed001a92b1043
#
_cell.length_a   1.000
_cell.length_b   1.000
_cell.length_c   1.000
_cell.angle_alpha   90.00
_cell.angle_beta   90.00
_cell.angle_gamma   90.00
#
_symmetry.space_group_name_H-M   'P 1'
#
loop_
_entity.id
_entity.type
_entity.pdbx_description
1 polymer ?
#
loop_
_entity_poly.entity_id
_entity_poly.type
_entity_poly.pdbx_seq_one_letter_code
_entity_poly.pdbx_strand_id
1 'polypeptide(L)' 'MLNELDRVVLKSAVPSERLVAGDVGTVVHVYPDGLAYEVEFTTFLGSTVAVVTVEAAQVRSPHKREIPHARELQAV' A
#
# COMPACT_ATOMS: atom_id res chain seq x y z
N MET A 1 -12.63 9.26 0.24
CA MET A 1 -12.47 8.09 1.11
C MET A 1 -12.09 6.88 0.28
N LEU A 2 -11.17 6.08 0.78
CA LEU A 2 -10.72 4.89 0.07
C LEU A 2 -11.70 3.74 0.28
N ASN A 3 -11.88 2.95 -0.76
CA ASN A 3 -12.77 1.78 -0.74
C ASN A 3 -11.97 0.51 -1.00
N GLU A 4 -12.60 -0.63 -0.74
CA GLU A 4 -11.99 -1.92 -1.07
C GLU A 4 -11.65 -1.96 -2.57
N LEU A 5 -10.50 -2.55 -2.87
CA LEU A 5 -9.90 -2.69 -4.19
C LEU A 5 -9.31 -1.41 -4.77
N ASP A 6 -9.40 -0.29 -4.06
CA ASP A 6 -8.68 0.92 -4.49
C ASP A 6 -7.18 0.73 -4.36
N ARG A 7 -6.42 1.29 -5.30
CA ARG A 7 -4.99 1.42 -5.19
C ARG A 7 -4.65 2.54 -4.23
N VAL A 8 -3.59 2.34 -3.45
CA VAL A 8 -3.10 3.34 -2.51
C VAL A 8 -1.59 3.43 -2.57
N VAL A 9 -1.07 4.59 -2.24
CA VAL A 9 0.37 4.86 -2.19
C VAL A 9 0.75 5.11 -0.74
N LEU A 10 1.80 4.43 -0.26
CA LEU A 10 2.34 4.70 1.06
C LEU A 10 2.96 6.08 1.11
N LYS A 11 2.60 6.86 2.12
CA LYS A 11 3.19 8.17 2.38
C LYS A 11 4.42 8.06 3.26
N SER A 12 4.53 6.97 4.03
CA SER A 12 5.64 6.73 4.95
C SER A 12 6.03 5.27 4.89
N ALA A 13 7.27 4.97 5.27
CA ALA A 13 7.78 3.61 5.26
C ALA A 13 7.09 2.73 6.30
N VAL A 14 7.07 1.42 6.03
CA VAL A 14 6.70 0.38 7.01
C VAL A 14 7.92 -0.54 7.12
N PRO A 15 8.90 -0.18 7.95
CA PRO A 15 10.20 -0.87 7.96
C PRO A 15 10.10 -2.35 8.34
N SER A 16 9.17 -2.71 9.21
CA SER A 16 8.99 -4.11 9.62
C SER A 16 8.64 -5.02 8.45
N GLU A 17 8.06 -4.46 7.37
CA GLU A 17 7.67 -5.19 6.18
C GLU A 17 8.55 -4.83 4.98
N ARG A 18 9.59 -4.04 5.21
CA ARG A 18 10.52 -3.59 4.16
C ARG A 18 9.83 -2.78 3.05
N LEU A 19 8.75 -2.11 3.42
CA LEU A 19 8.03 -1.23 2.51
C LEU A 19 8.53 0.21 2.73
N VAL A 20 8.57 0.96 1.63
CA VAL A 20 9.04 2.35 1.65
C VAL A 20 7.95 3.27 1.14
N ALA A 21 8.10 4.56 1.42
CA ALA A 21 7.20 5.56 0.87
C ALA A 21 7.20 5.47 -0.65
N GLY A 22 6.02 5.57 -1.26
CA GLY A 22 5.86 5.42 -2.71
C GLY A 22 5.46 4.02 -3.14
N ASP A 23 5.57 3.01 -2.27
CA ASP A 23 5.08 1.67 -2.60
C ASP A 23 3.57 1.70 -2.76
N VAL A 24 3.08 0.94 -3.74
CA VAL A 24 1.66 0.91 -4.10
C VAL A 24 1.06 -0.43 -3.68
N GLY A 25 -0.06 -0.36 -2.99
CA GLY A 25 -0.81 -1.55 -2.61
C GLY A 25 -2.28 -1.42 -2.99
N THR A 26 -3.05 -2.41 -2.61
CA THR A 26 -4.48 -2.48 -2.85
C THR A 26 -5.21 -2.63 -1.53
N VAL A 27 -6.23 -1.82 -1.30
CA VAL A 27 -7.06 -1.93 -0.10
C VAL A 27 -7.86 -3.22 -0.17
N VAL A 28 -7.71 -4.08 0.83
CA VAL A 28 -8.47 -5.32 0.91
C VAL A 28 -9.49 -5.32 2.03
N HIS A 29 -9.43 -4.34 2.92
CA HIS A 29 -10.44 -4.15 3.97
C HIS A 29 -10.40 -2.71 4.47
N VAL A 30 -11.56 -2.16 4.71
CA VAL A 30 -11.74 -0.81 5.28
C VAL A 30 -12.30 -0.97 6.69
N TYR A 31 -11.55 -0.49 7.68
CA TYR A 31 -12.06 -0.51 9.07
C TYR A 31 -13.14 0.55 9.27
N PRO A 32 -14.00 0.37 10.28
CA PRO A 32 -15.07 1.33 10.53
C PRO A 32 -14.58 2.77 10.59
N ASP A 33 -15.38 3.69 10.06
CA ASP A 33 -15.13 5.12 10.02
C ASP A 33 -13.93 5.53 9.15
N GLY A 34 -13.35 4.58 8.38
CA GLY A 34 -12.24 4.89 7.50
C GLY A 34 -10.97 5.31 8.24
N LEU A 35 -10.80 4.86 9.49
CA LEU A 35 -9.63 5.23 10.29
C LEU A 35 -8.39 4.42 9.94
N ALA A 36 -8.59 3.22 9.42
CA ALA A 36 -7.50 2.33 9.04
C ALA A 36 -7.91 1.46 7.87
N TYR A 37 -6.91 0.87 7.23
CA TYR A 37 -7.11 -0.02 6.09
C TYR A 37 -6.18 -1.21 6.21
N GLU A 38 -6.64 -2.39 5.71
CA GLU A 38 -5.72 -3.47 5.39
C GLU A 38 -5.31 -3.30 3.94
N VAL A 39 -4.02 -3.32 3.68
CA VAL A 39 -3.48 -3.09 2.35
C VAL A 39 -2.57 -4.24 1.96
N GLU A 40 -2.83 -4.82 0.81
CA GLU A 40 -2.01 -5.88 0.25
C GLU A 40 -1.00 -5.32 -0.72
N PHE A 41 0.27 -5.68 -0.53
CA PHE A 41 1.36 -5.33 -1.44
C PHE A 41 1.80 -6.58 -2.16
N THR A 42 1.89 -6.51 -3.48
CA THR A 42 2.24 -7.67 -4.31
C THR A 42 3.39 -7.31 -5.24
N THR A 43 4.08 -8.36 -5.72
CA THR A 43 5.00 -8.20 -6.84
C THR A 43 4.19 -8.01 -8.14
N PHE A 44 4.86 -7.60 -9.21
CA PHE A 44 4.20 -7.48 -10.51
C PHE A 44 3.59 -8.79 -11.00
N LEU A 45 4.16 -9.92 -10.58
CA LEU A 45 3.66 -11.24 -10.99
C LEU A 45 2.56 -11.76 -10.07
N GLY A 46 2.13 -10.96 -9.09
CA GLY A 46 1.00 -11.28 -8.26
C GLY A 46 1.31 -12.01 -6.96
N SER A 47 2.59 -12.21 -6.63
CA SER A 47 2.95 -12.81 -5.34
C SER A 47 2.76 -11.80 -4.23
N THR A 48 2.08 -12.21 -3.16
CA THR A 48 1.87 -11.34 -2.01
C THR A 48 3.19 -11.11 -1.26
N VAL A 49 3.55 -9.85 -1.09
CA VAL A 49 4.71 -9.46 -0.28
C VAL A 49 4.29 -9.32 1.17
N ALA A 50 3.21 -8.59 1.43
CA ALA A 50 2.72 -8.34 2.77
C ALA A 50 1.26 -7.87 2.72
N VAL A 51 0.54 -8.14 3.80
CA VAL A 51 -0.76 -7.51 4.08
C VAL A 51 -0.58 -6.74 5.37
N VAL A 52 -0.77 -5.44 5.33
CA VAL A 52 -0.39 -4.55 6.43
C VAL A 52 -1.57 -3.69 6.84
N THR A 53 -1.78 -3.56 8.15
CA THR A 53 -2.73 -2.57 8.66
C THR A 53 -2.05 -1.21 8.66
N VAL A 54 -2.66 -0.24 7.99
CA VAL A 54 -2.15 1.13 7.94
C VAL A 54 -3.22 2.09 8.41
N GLU A 55 -2.79 3.17 9.05
CA GLU A 55 -3.69 4.26 9.39
C GLU A 55 -3.98 5.10 8.15
N ALA A 56 -5.13 5.75 8.15
CA ALA A 56 -5.53 6.58 7.01
C ALA A 56 -4.48 7.64 6.65
N ALA A 57 -3.78 8.17 7.65
CA ALA A 57 -2.76 9.20 7.43
C ALA A 57 -1.49 8.65 6.75
N GLN A 58 -1.31 7.32 6.72
CA GLN A 58 -0.11 6.70 6.14
C GLN A 58 -0.24 6.45 4.65
N VAL A 59 -1.43 6.58 4.10
CA VAL A 59 -1.69 6.26 2.69
C VAL A 59 -2.45 7.39 2.02
N ARG A 60 -2.41 7.40 0.71
CA ARG A 60 -3.16 8.34 -0.12
C ARG A 60 -3.57 7.67 -1.42
N SER A 61 -4.54 8.25 -2.09
CA SER A 61 -4.88 7.85 -3.46
C SER A 61 -3.75 8.24 -4.41
N PRO A 62 -3.52 7.47 -5.48
CA PRO A 62 -2.60 7.91 -6.53
C PRO A 62 -3.05 9.24 -7.13
N HIS A 63 -2.09 10.07 -7.51
CA HIS A 63 -2.39 11.30 -8.23
C HIS A 63 -2.61 10.99 -9.70
N LYS A 64 -3.35 11.86 -10.39
CA LYS A 64 -3.82 11.64 -11.75
C LYS A 64 -2.70 11.32 -12.75
N ARG A 65 -1.51 11.88 -12.56
CA ARG A 65 -0.40 11.72 -13.49
C ARG A 65 0.74 10.87 -12.95
N GLU A 66 0.50 10.14 -11.88
CA GLU A 66 1.52 9.23 -11.34
C GLU A 66 1.53 7.93 -12.12
N ILE A 67 2.74 7.40 -12.34
CA ILE A 67 2.94 6.08 -12.89
C ILE A 67 3.73 5.23 -11.88
N PRO A 68 3.57 3.90 -11.92
CA PRO A 68 4.34 3.04 -11.03
C PRO A 68 5.83 3.03 -11.43
N HIS A 69 6.67 2.77 -10.43
CA HIS A 69 8.12 2.67 -10.62
C HIS A 69 8.61 1.37 -9.95
N ALA A 70 9.36 0.57 -10.71
CA ALA A 70 9.79 -0.73 -10.24
C ALA A 70 11.01 -0.60 -9.32
N ARG A 71 11.00 -1.40 -8.24
CA ARG A 71 12.17 -1.64 -7.40
C ARG A 71 12.19 -3.09 -6.97
N GLU A 72 13.37 -3.62 -6.74
CA GLU A 72 13.48 -4.97 -6.21
C GLU A 72 13.40 -4.93 -4.69
N LEU A 73 12.74 -5.93 -4.11
CA LEU A 73 12.76 -6.12 -2.67
C LEU A 73 14.16 -6.54 -2.23
N GLN A 74 14.59 -6.02 -1.09
CA GLN A 74 15.87 -6.41 -0.53
C GLN A 74 15.83 -7.87 -0.10
N ALA A 75 16.93 -8.58 -0.34
CA ALA A 75 17.09 -9.93 0.15
C ALA A 75 17.09 -9.95 1.67
N VAL A 76 16.58 -11.03 2.24
CA VAL A 76 16.53 -11.25 3.68
C VAL A 76 17.90 -11.60 4.21
#